data_25befbde8cca79234efe2e97ba6b71ca
#
_entry.id   25befbde8cca79234efe2e97ba6b71ca
#
_cell.length_a   1.000
_cell.length_b   1.000
_cell.length_c   1.000
_cell.angle_alpha   90.00
_cell.angle_beta   90.00
_cell.angle_gamma   90.00
#
_symmetry.space_group_name_H-M   'P 1'
#
loop_
_entity.id
_entity.type
_entity.pdbx_description
1 polymer ?
#
loop_
_entity_poly.entity_id
_entity_poly.type
_entity_poly.pdbx_seq_one_letter_code
_entity_poly.pdbx_strand_id
1 'polypeptide(L)'
;MLIGAMNHPARDVLQEIEWMAAMKLEFIDLTLEPPQSASWNVDVPAICRALQRHHLGVVGHTAYYLPLASPFESLRVAAVEECKRCLEIFAKVGAKWMNLHPDGKAPLHVDNFHIGRNIQSLHDLLPFSRECGVGLMVENLPGKFNTVAQLSTLLDAVPEVGLHMDIGHCNLMVEHNSADELLASYGQRLRHVHLHDNKGGGADLHLPLGTGTIDVPHYVRSLKASGYDGTITLEVFSDDPHYLSYSRDHLRKLWDA
;
A
#
# COMPACT_ATOMS: atom_id res chain seq x y z
N MET A 1 -3.04 1.18 -16.95
CA MET A 1 -2.37 1.07 -15.65
C MET A 1 -1.38 2.21 -15.47
N LEU A 2 -1.32 2.80 -14.26
CA LEU A 2 -0.39 3.86 -13.89
C LEU A 2 0.75 3.30 -13.01
N ILE A 3 1.96 3.83 -13.17
CA ILE A 3 3.13 3.44 -12.38
C ILE A 3 3.56 4.60 -11.48
N GLY A 4 3.75 4.32 -10.20
CA GLY A 4 4.19 5.31 -9.22
C GLY A 4 5.22 4.75 -8.25
N ALA A 5 5.57 5.55 -7.25
CA ALA A 5 6.43 5.15 -6.14
C ALA A 5 6.00 5.85 -4.84
N MET A 6 6.48 5.35 -3.71
CA MET A 6 6.30 5.98 -2.40
C MET A 6 7.26 7.15 -2.23
N ASN A 7 6.83 8.19 -1.50
CA ASN A 7 7.77 9.19 -0.99
C ASN A 7 8.53 8.66 0.23
N HIS A 8 9.73 9.17 0.41
CA HIS A 8 10.51 8.85 1.61
C HIS A 8 10.08 9.75 2.79
N PRO A 9 9.63 9.18 3.94
CA PRO A 9 9.07 9.96 5.05
C PRO A 9 10.03 11.01 5.66
N ALA A 10 11.33 10.79 5.56
CA ALA A 10 12.33 11.72 6.08
C ALA A 10 12.70 12.85 5.09
N ARG A 11 12.06 12.91 3.91
CA ARG A 11 12.31 13.96 2.91
C ARG A 11 11.07 14.85 2.76
N ASP A 12 11.29 16.05 2.25
CA ASP A 12 10.21 16.99 1.97
C ASP A 12 9.33 16.46 0.83
N VAL A 13 8.01 16.40 1.06
CA VAL A 13 7.04 15.82 0.11
C VAL A 13 7.04 16.56 -1.22
N LEU A 14 7.26 17.87 -1.23
CA LEU A 14 7.29 18.65 -2.48
C LEU A 14 8.51 18.30 -3.32
N GLN A 15 9.67 18.07 -2.68
CA GLN A 15 10.87 17.59 -3.37
C GLN A 15 10.67 16.18 -3.93
N GLU A 16 10.00 15.29 -3.18
CA GLU A 16 9.66 13.95 -3.66
C GLU A 16 8.71 14.00 -4.87
N ILE A 17 7.72 14.89 -4.89
CA ILE A 17 6.83 15.08 -6.05
C ILE A 17 7.61 15.56 -7.29
N GLU A 18 8.50 16.55 -7.12
CA GLU A 18 9.36 17.04 -8.23
C GLU A 18 10.27 15.90 -8.76
N TRP A 19 10.85 15.11 -7.85
CA TRP A 19 11.67 13.97 -8.21
C TRP A 19 10.88 12.90 -8.96
N MET A 20 9.68 12.54 -8.50
CA MET A 20 8.82 11.56 -9.18
C MET A 20 8.42 12.01 -10.58
N ALA A 21 8.12 13.30 -10.75
CA ALA A 21 7.84 13.88 -12.06
C ALA A 21 9.06 13.78 -12.99
N ALA A 22 10.26 14.11 -12.50
CA ALA A 22 11.51 13.94 -13.24
C ALA A 22 11.79 12.47 -13.61
N MET A 23 11.40 11.54 -12.75
CA MET A 23 11.46 10.10 -12.97
C MET A 23 10.36 9.58 -13.91
N LYS A 24 9.49 10.42 -14.44
CA LYS A 24 8.36 10.07 -15.32
C LYS A 24 7.40 9.04 -14.68
N LEU A 25 7.21 9.12 -13.38
CA LEU A 25 6.16 8.41 -12.67
C LEU A 25 4.83 9.12 -12.87
N GLU A 26 3.72 8.41 -12.73
CA GLU A 26 2.38 8.91 -13.08
C GLU A 26 1.53 9.24 -11.85
N PHE A 27 1.94 8.76 -10.68
CA PHE A 27 1.32 9.11 -9.39
C PHE A 27 2.33 9.00 -8.24
N ILE A 28 2.01 9.62 -7.12
CA ILE A 28 2.69 9.42 -5.85
C ILE A 28 1.84 8.50 -4.96
N ASP A 29 2.46 7.50 -4.37
CA ASP A 29 1.93 6.77 -3.22
C ASP A 29 2.33 7.56 -1.97
N LEU A 30 1.43 8.47 -1.58
CA LEU A 30 1.72 9.49 -0.55
C LEU A 30 1.68 8.86 0.83
N THR A 31 2.86 8.53 1.34
CA THR A 31 3.04 8.00 2.68
C THR A 31 3.07 9.13 3.70
N LEU A 32 2.03 9.19 4.55
CA LEU A 32 1.96 10.13 5.66
C LEU A 32 2.58 9.51 6.92
N GLU A 33 3.86 9.81 7.12
CA GLU A 33 4.68 9.25 8.19
C GLU A 33 5.71 10.27 8.68
N PRO A 34 5.97 10.37 10.01
CA PRO A 34 7.02 11.24 10.54
C PRO A 34 8.42 10.87 10.00
N PRO A 35 9.35 11.83 9.98
CA PRO A 35 9.24 13.19 10.51
C PRO A 35 8.73 14.24 9.52
N GLN A 36 9.07 14.16 8.21
CA GLN A 36 8.77 15.24 7.26
C GLN A 36 7.37 15.12 6.66
N SER A 37 6.92 13.89 6.40
CA SER A 37 5.62 13.61 5.80
C SER A 37 4.52 13.34 6.83
N ALA A 38 4.72 13.75 8.09
CA ALA A 38 3.70 13.58 9.13
C ALA A 38 2.41 14.35 8.79
N SER A 39 1.26 13.81 9.18
CA SER A 39 -0.06 14.41 8.93
C SER A 39 -0.18 15.86 9.42
N TRP A 40 0.55 16.21 10.48
CA TRP A 40 0.57 17.57 11.04
C TRP A 40 1.66 18.49 10.45
N ASN A 41 2.52 17.99 9.56
CA ASN A 41 3.67 18.73 9.03
C ASN A 41 3.55 19.08 7.54
N VAL A 42 2.71 18.38 6.78
CA VAL A 42 2.59 18.55 5.34
C VAL A 42 1.82 19.82 4.94
N ASP A 43 2.32 20.57 3.95
CA ASP A 43 1.61 21.69 3.33
C ASP A 43 0.65 21.17 2.25
N VAL A 44 -0.57 20.81 2.66
CA VAL A 44 -1.60 20.25 1.77
C VAL A 44 -1.88 21.14 0.55
N PRO A 45 -2.08 22.47 0.68
CA PRO A 45 -2.25 23.36 -0.47
C PRO A 45 -1.06 23.33 -1.45
N ALA A 46 0.17 23.27 -0.95
CA ALA A 46 1.35 23.19 -1.80
C ALA A 46 1.44 21.82 -2.52
N ILE A 47 1.12 20.72 -1.83
CA ILE A 47 1.04 19.39 -2.43
C ILE A 47 0.01 19.38 -3.56
N CYS A 48 -1.21 19.89 -3.33
CA CYS A 48 -2.23 19.99 -4.40
C CYS A 48 -1.73 20.73 -5.64
N ARG A 49 -1.06 21.88 -5.44
CA ARG A 49 -0.49 22.65 -6.56
C ARG A 49 0.61 21.89 -7.30
N ALA A 50 1.47 21.18 -6.57
CA ALA A 50 2.56 20.39 -7.16
C ALA A 50 2.01 19.21 -7.97
N LEU A 51 1.07 18.44 -7.41
CA LEU A 51 0.40 17.33 -8.10
C LEU A 51 -0.28 17.81 -9.38
N GLN A 52 -1.00 18.94 -9.32
CA GLN A 52 -1.65 19.52 -10.49
C GLN A 52 -0.64 19.98 -11.56
N ARG A 53 0.46 20.65 -11.15
CA ARG A 53 1.52 21.12 -12.05
C ARG A 53 2.14 19.99 -12.86
N HIS A 54 2.37 18.84 -12.19
CA HIS A 54 3.05 17.69 -12.79
C HIS A 54 2.08 16.64 -13.34
N HIS A 55 0.77 16.87 -13.23
CA HIS A 55 -0.27 15.92 -13.63
C HIS A 55 -0.12 14.53 -12.96
N LEU A 56 0.34 14.52 -11.72
CA LEU A 56 0.49 13.29 -10.95
C LEU A 56 -0.82 12.93 -10.23
N GLY A 57 -1.18 11.65 -10.29
CA GLY A 57 -2.19 11.07 -9.42
C GLY A 57 -1.68 10.92 -7.99
N VAL A 58 -2.55 10.48 -7.08
CA VAL A 58 -2.19 10.20 -5.68
C VAL A 58 -2.96 9.00 -5.15
N VAL A 59 -2.25 8.13 -4.44
CA VAL A 59 -2.78 7.06 -3.59
C VAL A 59 -2.38 7.39 -2.16
N GLY A 60 -3.22 7.12 -1.18
CA GLY A 60 -2.92 7.39 0.22
C GLY A 60 -2.30 6.19 0.91
N HIS A 61 -1.22 6.41 1.66
CA HIS A 61 -0.51 5.38 2.39
C HIS A 61 -0.27 5.81 3.84
N THR A 62 -0.52 4.91 4.80
CA THR A 62 -0.28 5.17 6.22
C THR A 62 0.95 4.40 6.72
N ALA A 63 1.54 4.88 7.82
CA ALA A 63 2.69 4.19 8.43
C ALA A 63 2.33 2.74 8.81
N TYR A 64 3.16 1.79 8.41
CA TYR A 64 2.92 0.35 8.60
C TYR A 64 2.90 -0.08 10.07
N TYR A 65 3.45 0.73 10.95
CA TYR A 65 3.56 0.43 12.39
C TYR A 65 2.43 1.03 13.24
N LEU A 66 1.38 1.62 12.64
CA LEU A 66 0.23 2.10 13.41
C LEU A 66 -0.44 0.93 14.15
N PRO A 67 -0.62 1.01 15.48
CA PRO A 67 -1.05 -0.14 16.27
C PRO A 67 -2.57 -0.34 16.24
N LEU A 68 -3.13 -0.63 15.06
CA LEU A 68 -4.57 -0.79 14.81
C LEU A 68 -5.19 -2.00 15.54
N ALA A 69 -4.35 -2.97 15.97
CA ALA A 69 -4.80 -4.09 16.81
C ALA A 69 -4.15 -4.09 18.20
N SER A 70 -3.72 -2.93 18.70
CA SER A 70 -3.12 -2.85 20.02
C SER A 70 -4.02 -3.48 21.11
N PRO A 71 -3.47 -4.29 22.03
CA PRO A 71 -4.18 -4.71 23.24
C PRO A 71 -4.57 -3.54 24.14
N PHE A 72 -3.81 -2.45 24.12
CA PHE A 72 -4.13 -1.21 24.84
C PHE A 72 -5.11 -0.39 24.02
N GLU A 73 -6.37 -0.30 24.50
CA GLU A 73 -7.43 0.43 23.80
C GLU A 73 -7.06 1.88 23.50
N SER A 74 -6.39 2.57 24.44
CA SER A 74 -5.94 3.95 24.23
C SER A 74 -4.98 4.11 23.05
N LEU A 75 -4.08 3.13 22.82
CA LEU A 75 -3.17 3.16 21.69
C LEU A 75 -3.89 2.84 20.38
N ARG A 76 -4.82 1.87 20.38
CA ARG A 76 -5.64 1.55 19.22
C ARG A 76 -6.48 2.78 18.80
N VAL A 77 -7.15 3.41 19.75
CA VAL A 77 -7.94 4.62 19.48
C VAL A 77 -7.07 5.76 18.95
N ALA A 78 -5.87 5.96 19.52
CA ALA A 78 -4.93 6.97 19.02
C ALA A 78 -4.48 6.67 17.56
N ALA A 79 -4.28 5.40 17.21
CA ALA A 79 -3.96 5.00 15.84
C ALA A 79 -5.14 5.26 14.88
N VAL A 80 -6.37 4.96 15.30
CA VAL A 80 -7.59 5.27 14.53
C VAL A 80 -7.71 6.78 14.30
N GLU A 81 -7.48 7.60 15.33
CA GLU A 81 -7.53 9.07 15.19
C GLU A 81 -6.41 9.60 14.27
N GLU A 82 -5.23 8.97 14.25
CA GLU A 82 -4.19 9.32 13.27
C GLU A 82 -4.63 8.97 11.83
N CYS A 83 -5.21 7.80 11.62
CA CYS A 83 -5.77 7.42 10.32
C CYS A 83 -6.87 8.39 9.85
N LYS A 84 -7.70 8.92 10.75
CA LYS A 84 -8.69 9.95 10.40
C LYS A 84 -8.03 11.25 9.93
N ARG A 85 -6.97 11.69 10.61
CA ARG A 85 -6.17 12.86 10.13
C ARG A 85 -5.58 12.62 8.74
N CYS A 86 -5.07 11.41 8.48
CA CYS A 86 -4.60 11.03 7.16
C CYS A 86 -5.73 11.06 6.12
N LEU A 87 -6.93 10.54 6.44
CA LEU A 87 -8.10 10.59 5.54
C LEU A 87 -8.49 12.01 5.14
N GLU A 88 -8.46 12.97 6.08
CA GLU A 88 -8.72 14.39 5.76
C GLU A 88 -7.73 14.97 4.76
N ILE A 89 -6.45 14.60 4.90
CA ILE A 89 -5.40 15.05 3.98
C ILE A 89 -5.59 14.38 2.62
N PHE A 90 -5.79 13.07 2.59
CA PHE A 90 -5.99 12.31 1.36
C PHE A 90 -7.21 12.80 0.58
N ALA A 91 -8.30 13.13 1.25
CA ALA A 91 -9.46 13.75 0.62
C ALA A 91 -9.10 15.08 -0.05
N LYS A 92 -8.34 15.94 0.63
CA LYS A 92 -7.94 17.27 0.12
C LYS A 92 -6.97 17.17 -1.07
N VAL A 93 -6.07 16.19 -1.07
CA VAL A 93 -5.13 15.99 -2.19
C VAL A 93 -5.72 15.17 -3.33
N GLY A 94 -6.94 14.63 -3.18
CA GLY A 94 -7.68 13.93 -4.22
C GLY A 94 -7.40 12.42 -4.31
N ALA A 95 -6.82 11.81 -3.27
CA ALA A 95 -6.68 10.36 -3.20
C ALA A 95 -8.07 9.71 -3.08
N LYS A 96 -8.26 8.60 -3.81
CA LYS A 96 -9.51 7.83 -3.76
C LYS A 96 -9.46 6.68 -2.76
N TRP A 97 -8.28 6.22 -2.42
CA TRP A 97 -8.04 5.09 -1.53
C TRP A 97 -6.94 5.41 -0.55
N MET A 98 -7.08 4.89 0.68
CA MET A 98 -6.07 4.93 1.73
C MET A 98 -5.67 3.51 2.12
N ASN A 99 -4.37 3.21 2.06
CA ASN A 99 -3.81 1.96 2.54
C ASN A 99 -3.74 1.90 4.06
N LEU A 100 -4.05 0.73 4.60
CA LEU A 100 -3.91 0.36 6.01
C LEU A 100 -3.18 -0.97 6.12
N HIS A 101 -2.27 -1.06 7.06
CA HIS A 101 -1.54 -2.29 7.38
C HIS A 101 -2.22 -2.99 8.55
N PRO A 102 -2.65 -4.25 8.43
CA PRO A 102 -3.20 -4.98 9.55
C PRO A 102 -2.12 -5.22 10.60
N ASP A 103 -2.42 -4.90 11.85
CA ASP A 103 -1.47 -5.04 12.96
C ASP A 103 -1.59 -6.42 13.61
N GLY A 104 -0.46 -7.09 13.79
CA GLY A 104 -0.34 -8.40 14.44
C GLY A 104 0.85 -8.47 15.39
N LYS A 105 1.31 -7.33 15.93
CA LYS A 105 2.62 -7.19 16.59
C LYS A 105 2.63 -7.64 18.07
N ALA A 106 1.48 -7.86 18.72
CA ALA A 106 1.44 -8.34 20.09
C ALA A 106 1.69 -9.88 20.15
N PRO A 107 2.91 -10.35 20.45
CA PRO A 107 3.34 -11.72 20.13
C PRO A 107 2.70 -12.81 21.00
N LEU A 108 2.16 -12.45 22.17
CA LEU A 108 1.53 -13.38 23.10
C LEU A 108 0.02 -13.53 22.88
N HIS A 109 -0.57 -12.79 21.96
CA HIS A 109 -1.98 -12.90 21.63
C HIS A 109 -2.18 -13.84 20.44
N VAL A 110 -3.29 -14.56 20.45
CA VAL A 110 -3.70 -15.45 19.36
C VAL A 110 -4.16 -14.63 18.15
N ASP A 111 -4.09 -15.23 16.95
CA ASP A 111 -4.41 -14.53 15.71
C ASP A 111 -5.83 -13.96 15.67
N ASN A 112 -6.82 -14.68 16.19
CA ASN A 112 -8.20 -14.21 16.29
C ASN A 112 -8.34 -12.89 17.08
N PHE A 113 -7.49 -12.67 18.08
CA PHE A 113 -7.46 -11.40 18.80
C PHE A 113 -7.04 -10.25 17.88
N HIS A 114 -5.95 -10.44 17.13
CA HIS A 114 -5.46 -9.41 16.19
C HIS A 114 -6.48 -9.14 15.10
N ILE A 115 -7.07 -10.18 14.52
CA ILE A 115 -8.10 -10.06 13.48
C ILE A 115 -9.29 -9.26 14.02
N GLY A 116 -9.83 -9.62 15.18
CA GLY A 116 -10.97 -8.93 15.80
C GLY A 116 -10.68 -7.44 16.09
N ARG A 117 -9.46 -7.13 16.54
CA ARG A 117 -9.07 -5.73 16.82
C ARG A 117 -8.88 -4.91 15.53
N ASN A 118 -8.29 -5.48 14.48
CA ASN A 118 -8.24 -4.84 13.17
C ASN A 118 -9.64 -4.58 12.62
N ILE A 119 -10.54 -5.56 12.68
CA ILE A 119 -11.95 -5.40 12.27
C ILE A 119 -12.62 -4.26 13.04
N GLN A 120 -12.42 -4.18 14.35
CA GLN A 120 -12.93 -3.08 15.16
C GLN A 120 -12.42 -1.72 14.68
N SER A 121 -11.10 -1.60 14.44
CA SER A 121 -10.50 -0.37 13.95
C SER A 121 -11.00 0.04 12.56
N LEU A 122 -11.21 -0.93 11.67
CA LEU A 122 -11.81 -0.68 10.35
C LEU A 122 -13.25 -0.18 10.48
N HIS A 123 -14.06 -0.78 11.37
CA HIS A 123 -15.42 -0.29 11.62
C HIS A 123 -15.45 1.11 12.23
N ASP A 124 -14.48 1.46 13.09
CA ASP A 124 -14.35 2.82 13.64
C ASP A 124 -13.94 3.86 12.57
N LEU A 125 -13.24 3.42 11.52
CA LEU A 125 -12.79 4.29 10.42
C LEU A 125 -13.81 4.45 9.29
N LEU A 126 -14.60 3.42 8.98
CA LEU A 126 -15.51 3.41 7.83
C LEU A 126 -16.48 4.59 7.75
N PRO A 127 -17.16 5.03 8.84
CA PRO A 127 -18.04 6.18 8.77
C PRO A 127 -17.32 7.45 8.31
N PHE A 128 -16.14 7.70 8.87
CA PHE A 128 -15.34 8.86 8.54
C PHE A 128 -14.72 8.77 7.12
N SER A 129 -14.31 7.57 6.70
CA SER A 129 -13.86 7.30 5.33
C SER A 129 -14.95 7.66 4.30
N ARG A 130 -16.21 7.30 4.56
CA ARG A 130 -17.36 7.68 3.70
C ARG A 130 -17.59 9.18 3.67
N GLU A 131 -17.50 9.87 4.81
CA GLU A 131 -17.62 11.34 4.91
C GLU A 131 -16.52 12.03 4.09
N CYS A 132 -15.30 11.54 4.16
CA CYS A 132 -14.16 12.04 3.38
C CYS A 132 -14.24 11.67 1.89
N GLY A 133 -15.02 10.69 1.49
CA GLY A 133 -15.04 10.15 0.13
C GLY A 133 -13.78 9.40 -0.28
N VAL A 134 -13.02 8.89 0.69
CA VAL A 134 -11.78 8.12 0.49
C VAL A 134 -11.99 6.69 0.99
N GLY A 135 -11.93 5.70 0.09
CA GLY A 135 -12.09 4.30 0.46
C GLY A 135 -10.89 3.76 1.26
N LEU A 136 -11.15 2.74 2.08
CA LEU A 136 -10.11 2.02 2.80
C LEU A 136 -9.69 0.78 2.03
N MET A 137 -8.41 0.47 2.02
CA MET A 137 -7.87 -0.79 1.53
C MET A 137 -6.86 -1.36 2.53
N VAL A 138 -6.79 -2.66 2.61
CA VAL A 138 -5.89 -3.40 3.51
C VAL A 138 -4.86 -4.13 2.69
N GLU A 139 -3.61 -3.98 3.09
CA GLU A 139 -2.47 -4.63 2.47
C GLU A 139 -2.22 -6.03 3.04
N ASN A 140 -1.84 -6.97 2.18
CA ASN A 140 -1.32 -8.23 2.65
C ASN A 140 0.11 -8.05 3.19
N LEU A 141 0.36 -8.65 4.36
CA LEU A 141 1.65 -8.56 5.04
C LEU A 141 2.22 -9.94 5.35
N PRO A 142 3.54 -10.14 5.24
CA PRO A 142 4.18 -11.41 5.54
C PRO A 142 3.85 -11.95 6.93
N GLY A 143 3.70 -13.25 7.03
CA GLY A 143 3.48 -13.99 8.26
C GLY A 143 2.03 -14.16 8.65
N LYS A 144 1.29 -13.12 9.02
CA LYS A 144 -0.06 -13.25 9.60
C LYS A 144 -1.20 -12.84 8.66
N PHE A 145 -0.91 -12.11 7.59
CA PHE A 145 -1.94 -11.53 6.72
C PHE A 145 -1.56 -11.68 5.23
N ASN A 146 -0.93 -12.78 4.86
CA ASN A 146 -0.33 -12.94 3.54
C ASN A 146 -1.05 -13.94 2.61
N THR A 147 -1.91 -14.77 3.13
CA THR A 147 -2.63 -15.78 2.36
C THR A 147 -4.14 -15.56 2.43
N VAL A 148 -4.89 -16.17 1.49
CA VAL A 148 -6.37 -16.15 1.53
C VAL A 148 -6.88 -16.62 2.88
N ALA A 149 -6.33 -17.72 3.43
CA ALA A 149 -6.75 -18.26 4.72
C ALA A 149 -6.55 -17.27 5.89
N GLN A 150 -5.50 -16.43 5.82
CA GLN A 150 -5.19 -15.44 6.85
C GLN A 150 -6.01 -14.16 6.71
N LEU A 151 -6.26 -13.72 5.46
CA LEU A 151 -6.94 -12.45 5.17
C LEU A 151 -8.46 -12.56 5.12
N SER A 152 -9.01 -13.75 4.77
CA SER A 152 -10.44 -13.92 4.53
C SER A 152 -11.29 -13.46 5.71
N THR A 153 -10.95 -13.86 6.94
CA THR A 153 -11.73 -13.48 8.12
C THR A 153 -11.83 -11.96 8.30
N LEU A 154 -10.77 -11.23 7.98
CA LEU A 154 -10.77 -9.77 8.05
C LEU A 154 -11.55 -9.16 6.89
N LEU A 155 -11.24 -9.56 5.65
CA LEU A 155 -11.86 -9.00 4.46
C LEU A 155 -13.35 -9.32 4.36
N ASP A 156 -13.77 -10.54 4.74
CA ASP A 156 -15.17 -10.95 4.67
C ASP A 156 -16.02 -10.29 5.78
N ALA A 157 -15.41 -10.01 6.95
CA ALA A 157 -16.07 -9.26 8.01
C ALA A 157 -16.30 -7.77 7.66
N VAL A 158 -15.47 -7.20 6.75
CA VAL A 158 -15.55 -5.79 6.37
C VAL A 158 -15.58 -5.69 4.83
N PRO A 159 -16.71 -6.01 4.18
CA PRO A 159 -16.79 -6.14 2.72
C PRO A 159 -16.56 -4.83 1.95
N GLU A 160 -16.71 -3.68 2.60
CA GLU A 160 -16.46 -2.37 2.01
C GLU A 160 -14.97 -2.04 1.82
N VAL A 161 -14.08 -2.73 2.55
CA VAL A 161 -12.64 -2.50 2.47
C VAL A 161 -12.07 -3.18 1.21
N GLY A 162 -11.27 -2.44 0.44
CA GLY A 162 -10.55 -2.97 -0.73
C GLY A 162 -9.35 -3.84 -0.34
N LEU A 163 -8.84 -4.59 -1.31
CA LEU A 163 -7.55 -5.24 -1.22
C LEU A 163 -6.47 -4.30 -1.80
N HIS A 164 -5.43 -4.07 -1.04
CA HIS A 164 -4.14 -3.63 -1.55
C HIS A 164 -3.24 -4.86 -1.60
N MET A 165 -2.80 -5.24 -2.79
CA MET A 165 -2.00 -6.44 -2.96
C MET A 165 -0.54 -6.09 -3.21
N ASP A 166 0.32 -6.44 -2.25
CA ASP A 166 1.76 -6.43 -2.45
C ASP A 166 2.21 -7.81 -2.94
N ILE A 167 2.67 -7.87 -4.20
CA ILE A 167 3.13 -9.11 -4.85
C ILE A 167 4.48 -9.55 -4.28
N GLY A 168 5.31 -8.61 -3.85
CA GLY A 168 6.56 -8.93 -3.15
C GLY A 168 6.28 -9.60 -1.81
N HIS A 169 5.38 -9.05 -1.00
CA HIS A 169 4.94 -9.68 0.25
C HIS A 169 4.34 -11.06 0.03
N CYS A 170 3.57 -11.26 -1.05
CA CYS A 170 3.01 -12.56 -1.39
C CYS A 170 4.05 -13.68 -1.53
N ASN A 171 5.32 -13.34 -1.77
CA ASN A 171 6.45 -14.28 -1.89
C ASN A 171 7.19 -14.55 -0.58
N LEU A 172 6.80 -13.89 0.53
CA LEU A 172 7.53 -13.96 1.79
C LEU A 172 6.81 -14.83 2.83
N MET A 173 7.58 -15.65 3.55
CA MET A 173 7.09 -16.55 4.62
C MET A 173 5.99 -17.52 4.15
N VAL A 174 6.03 -17.91 2.90
CA VAL A 174 5.13 -18.86 2.24
C VAL A 174 5.94 -19.87 1.45
N GLU A 175 5.35 -21.03 1.14
CA GLU A 175 5.95 -22.04 0.27
C GLU A 175 5.87 -21.64 -1.20
N HIS A 176 4.73 -21.04 -1.59
CA HIS A 176 4.48 -20.50 -2.93
C HIS A 176 3.90 -19.10 -2.83
N ASN A 177 4.22 -18.25 -3.80
CA ASN A 177 3.69 -16.89 -3.85
C ASN A 177 2.15 -16.91 -3.90
N SER A 178 1.49 -16.23 -2.96
CA SER A 178 0.04 -16.27 -2.75
C SER A 178 -0.76 -15.32 -3.65
N ALA A 179 -0.13 -14.56 -4.54
CA ALA A 179 -0.78 -13.50 -5.31
C ALA A 179 -1.89 -14.03 -6.24
N ASP A 180 -1.70 -15.18 -6.91
CA ASP A 180 -2.72 -15.76 -7.79
C ASP A 180 -3.97 -16.19 -6.99
N GLU A 181 -3.80 -16.75 -5.79
CA GLU A 181 -4.90 -17.14 -4.91
C GLU A 181 -5.67 -15.91 -4.39
N LEU A 182 -4.95 -14.84 -4.01
CA LEU A 182 -5.56 -13.58 -3.59
C LEU A 182 -6.32 -12.91 -4.73
N LEU A 183 -5.76 -12.91 -5.95
CA LEU A 183 -6.44 -12.42 -7.15
C LEU A 183 -7.71 -13.22 -7.47
N ALA A 184 -7.66 -14.54 -7.40
CA ALA A 184 -8.82 -15.40 -7.64
C ALA A 184 -9.92 -15.15 -6.62
N SER A 185 -9.58 -14.94 -5.34
CA SER A 185 -10.54 -14.77 -4.25
C SER A 185 -11.07 -13.34 -4.11
N TYR A 186 -10.21 -12.34 -4.28
CA TYR A 186 -10.50 -10.94 -3.95
C TYR A 186 -10.16 -9.95 -5.06
N GLY A 187 -9.88 -10.41 -6.29
CA GLY A 187 -9.52 -9.53 -7.42
C GLY A 187 -10.57 -8.46 -7.72
N GLN A 188 -11.85 -8.72 -7.50
CA GLN A 188 -12.93 -7.73 -7.64
C GLN A 188 -12.84 -6.59 -6.61
N ARG A 189 -12.11 -6.82 -5.51
CA ARG A 189 -11.86 -5.84 -4.44
C ARG A 189 -10.47 -5.23 -4.54
N LEU A 190 -9.64 -5.62 -5.53
CA LEU A 190 -8.30 -5.05 -5.73
C LEU A 190 -8.39 -3.56 -6.08
N ARG A 191 -7.68 -2.72 -5.32
CA ARG A 191 -7.69 -1.26 -5.48
C ARG A 191 -6.32 -0.70 -5.78
N HIS A 192 -5.28 -1.35 -5.29
CA HIS A 192 -3.89 -0.93 -5.46
C HIS A 192 -2.96 -2.13 -5.44
N VAL A 193 -1.80 -2.00 -6.09
CA VAL A 193 -0.77 -3.04 -6.12
C VAL A 193 0.57 -2.41 -5.74
N HIS A 194 1.30 -3.07 -4.85
CA HIS A 194 2.73 -2.88 -4.68
C HIS A 194 3.48 -3.99 -5.42
N LEU A 195 4.60 -3.61 -6.01
CA LEU A 195 5.44 -4.53 -6.76
C LEU A 195 6.92 -4.23 -6.52
N HIS A 196 7.59 -5.20 -5.96
CA HIS A 196 9.04 -5.27 -5.83
C HIS A 196 9.48 -6.72 -5.99
N ASP A 197 10.77 -6.95 -6.17
CA ASP A 197 11.30 -8.31 -6.21
C ASP A 197 11.98 -8.68 -4.87
N ASN A 198 12.07 -9.95 -4.59
CA ASN A 198 12.79 -10.50 -3.45
C ASN A 198 13.21 -11.96 -3.72
N LYS A 199 13.81 -12.62 -2.74
CA LYS A 199 14.34 -13.99 -2.88
C LYS A 199 13.50 -15.03 -2.14
N GLY A 200 12.30 -14.65 -1.70
CA GLY A 200 11.50 -15.49 -0.81
C GLY A 200 12.07 -15.53 0.61
N GLY A 201 11.57 -16.47 1.41
CA GLY A 201 11.96 -16.59 2.82
C GLY A 201 11.39 -15.47 3.68
N GLY A 202 12.17 -14.93 4.62
CA GLY A 202 11.70 -13.94 5.59
C GLY A 202 12.28 -12.53 5.43
N ALA A 203 13.11 -12.29 4.41
CA ALA A 203 13.75 -11.01 4.20
C ALA A 203 13.02 -10.20 3.12
N ASP A 204 12.41 -9.11 3.54
CA ASP A 204 11.76 -8.16 2.65
C ASP A 204 12.80 -7.21 2.03
N LEU A 205 13.25 -7.55 0.82
CA LEU A 205 14.44 -6.96 0.23
C LEU A 205 14.15 -5.77 -0.70
N HIS A 206 12.92 -5.57 -1.14
CA HIS A 206 12.52 -4.50 -2.06
C HIS A 206 13.46 -4.32 -3.26
N LEU A 207 13.81 -5.44 -3.91
CA LEU A 207 14.78 -5.47 -5.03
C LEU A 207 14.16 -4.92 -6.32
N PRO A 208 15.00 -4.42 -7.25
CA PRO A 208 14.59 -4.12 -8.61
C PRO A 208 13.96 -5.33 -9.31
N LEU A 209 12.96 -5.10 -10.15
CA LEU A 209 12.27 -6.18 -10.87
C LEU A 209 13.21 -7.05 -11.71
N GLY A 210 13.07 -8.36 -11.58
CA GLY A 210 13.89 -9.35 -12.29
C GLY A 210 15.24 -9.62 -11.66
N THR A 211 15.49 -9.15 -10.44
CA THR A 211 16.75 -9.43 -9.72
C THR A 211 16.58 -10.38 -8.52
N GLY A 212 15.35 -10.78 -8.23
CA GLY A 212 14.99 -11.77 -7.23
C GLY A 212 14.50 -13.09 -7.86
N THR A 213 13.46 -13.67 -7.25
CA THR A 213 12.89 -14.97 -7.66
C THR A 213 11.43 -14.89 -8.09
N ILE A 214 10.81 -13.69 -8.04
CA ILE A 214 9.42 -13.51 -8.43
C ILE A 214 9.29 -13.57 -9.96
N ASP A 215 8.38 -14.41 -10.47
CA ASP A 215 8.01 -14.40 -11.90
C ASP A 215 7.16 -13.17 -12.23
N VAL A 216 7.82 -12.00 -12.27
CA VAL A 216 7.17 -10.71 -12.56
C VAL A 216 6.34 -10.76 -13.86
N PRO A 217 6.83 -11.34 -14.98
CA PRO A 217 6.03 -11.50 -16.19
C PRO A 217 4.73 -12.29 -15.97
N HIS A 218 4.75 -13.33 -15.13
CA HIS A 218 3.56 -14.10 -14.80
C HIS A 218 2.53 -13.23 -14.07
N TYR A 219 2.94 -12.55 -13.00
CA TYR A 219 2.00 -11.73 -12.19
C TYR A 219 1.46 -10.52 -12.93
N VAL A 220 2.26 -9.91 -13.83
CA VAL A 220 1.75 -8.87 -14.73
C VAL A 220 0.66 -9.41 -15.65
N ARG A 221 0.82 -10.62 -16.21
CA ARG A 221 -0.23 -11.27 -17.02
C ARG A 221 -1.47 -11.60 -16.18
N SER A 222 -1.30 -12.11 -14.96
CA SER A 222 -2.41 -12.41 -14.03
C SER A 222 -3.22 -11.15 -13.70
N LEU A 223 -2.55 -10.02 -13.39
CA LEU A 223 -3.20 -8.72 -13.17
C LEU A 223 -4.00 -8.28 -14.41
N LYS A 224 -3.41 -8.32 -15.61
CA LYS A 224 -4.12 -7.97 -16.86
C LYS A 224 -5.32 -8.88 -17.09
N ALA A 225 -5.18 -10.17 -16.89
CA ALA A 225 -6.24 -11.17 -17.08
C ALA A 225 -7.39 -10.98 -16.08
N SER A 226 -7.14 -10.45 -14.87
CA SER A 226 -8.17 -10.10 -13.89
C SER A 226 -8.98 -8.85 -14.26
N GLY A 227 -8.57 -8.13 -15.30
CA GLY A 227 -9.16 -6.83 -15.70
C GLY A 227 -8.66 -5.66 -14.87
N TYR A 228 -7.62 -5.83 -14.06
CA TYR A 228 -7.02 -4.73 -13.30
C TYR A 228 -6.35 -3.74 -14.25
N ASP A 229 -6.68 -2.46 -14.12
CA ASP A 229 -6.07 -1.34 -14.86
C ASP A 229 -5.89 -0.12 -13.95
N GLY A 230 -5.52 -0.39 -12.69
CA GLY A 230 -5.34 0.62 -11.65
C GLY A 230 -3.91 1.15 -11.53
N THR A 231 -3.47 1.32 -10.31
CA THR A 231 -2.17 1.89 -9.94
C THR A 231 -1.22 0.81 -9.42
N ILE A 232 0.03 0.81 -9.87
CA ILE A 232 1.09 -0.07 -9.36
C ILE A 232 2.22 0.80 -8.81
N THR A 233 2.45 0.74 -7.50
CA THR A 233 3.61 1.33 -6.84
C THR A 233 4.81 0.40 -6.98
N LEU A 234 5.91 0.93 -7.49
CA LEU A 234 7.20 0.26 -7.45
C LEU A 234 7.87 0.53 -6.12
N GLU A 235 7.89 -0.46 -5.26
CA GLU A 235 8.52 -0.38 -3.94
C GLU A 235 9.98 -0.83 -3.98
N VAL A 236 10.76 -0.19 -4.84
CA VAL A 236 12.18 -0.49 -5.04
C VAL A 236 13.03 0.45 -4.21
N PHE A 237 13.59 -0.06 -3.12
CA PHE A 237 14.42 0.73 -2.21
C PHE A 237 15.89 0.61 -2.57
N SER A 238 16.42 1.67 -3.18
CA SER A 238 17.83 1.77 -3.55
C SER A 238 18.26 3.24 -3.54
N ASP A 239 19.49 3.49 -3.12
CA ASP A 239 20.12 4.81 -3.22
C ASP A 239 20.37 5.23 -4.67
N ASP A 240 20.47 4.27 -5.60
CA ASP A 240 20.61 4.55 -7.03
C ASP A 240 19.24 4.58 -7.73
N PRO A 241 18.78 5.76 -8.17
CA PRO A 241 17.49 5.92 -8.84
C PRO A 241 17.38 5.17 -10.18
N HIS A 242 18.50 4.73 -10.76
CA HIS A 242 18.50 3.92 -11.98
C HIS A 242 17.76 2.60 -11.81
N TYR A 243 17.78 2.00 -10.62
CA TYR A 243 17.05 0.75 -10.35
C TYR A 243 15.54 0.95 -10.41
N LEU A 244 15.03 2.08 -9.91
CA LEU A 244 13.61 2.41 -10.02
C LEU A 244 13.23 2.70 -11.48
N SER A 245 14.04 3.47 -12.21
CA SER A 245 13.83 3.74 -13.65
C SER A 245 13.82 2.45 -14.47
N TYR A 246 14.76 1.56 -14.21
CA TYR A 246 14.81 0.23 -14.84
C TYR A 246 13.53 -0.56 -14.56
N SER A 247 13.11 -0.63 -13.31
CA SER A 247 11.91 -1.38 -12.90
C SER A 247 10.64 -0.80 -13.54
N ARG A 248 10.52 0.54 -13.62
CA ARG A 248 9.43 1.23 -14.32
C ARG A 248 9.39 0.84 -15.79
N ASP A 249 10.51 0.94 -16.50
CA ASP A 249 10.59 0.66 -17.94
C ASP A 249 10.34 -0.83 -18.22
N HIS A 250 10.84 -1.69 -17.33
CA HIS A 250 10.60 -3.14 -17.42
C HIS A 250 9.12 -3.49 -17.21
N LEU A 251 8.48 -2.94 -16.17
CA LEU A 251 7.06 -3.13 -15.91
C LEU A 251 6.20 -2.61 -17.08
N ARG A 252 6.50 -1.41 -17.60
CA ARG A 252 5.78 -0.84 -18.75
C ARG A 252 5.86 -1.75 -19.96
N LYS A 253 7.06 -2.24 -20.29
CA LYS A 253 7.26 -3.17 -21.40
C LYS A 253 6.48 -4.48 -21.24
N LEU A 254 6.42 -5.03 -20.03
CA LEU A 254 5.64 -6.24 -19.75
C LEU A 254 4.13 -5.98 -19.84
N TRP A 255 3.71 -4.79 -19.43
CA TRP A 255 2.28 -4.42 -19.47
C TRP A 255 1.79 -4.19 -20.91
N ASP A 256 2.61 -3.58 -21.75
CA ASP A 256 2.24 -3.22 -23.14
C ASP A 256 2.40 -4.39 -24.12
N ALA A 257 3.03 -5.49 -23.69
CA ALA A 257 3.14 -6.73 -24.46
C ALA A 257 1.86 -7.56 -24.39
#